data_f19dc66e5a07b1100e9053049aec5471
#
_entry.id   f19dc66e5a07b1100e9053049aec5471
#
_cell.length_a   1.000
_cell.length_b   1.000
_cell.length_c   1.000
_cell.angle_alpha   90.00
_cell.angle_beta   90.00
_cell.angle_gamma   90.00
#
_symmetry.space_group_name_H-M   'P 1'
#
loop_
_entity.id
_entity.type
_entity.pdbx_description
1 polymer ?
#
loop_
_entity_poly.entity_id
_entity_poly.type
_entity_poly.pdbx_seq_one_letter_code
_entity_poly.pdbx_strand_id
1 'polypeptide(L)'
;MLTPDGPDHFNPPRTYASSHRFNRLIDVIEPFLGAVSASSLIWTPIDIEDPDGGSYTLWPHLPCVTSPDEMRPHFTIGNIAFLASSEDLWRWKEELKEDEANPGAHVAAASASGTTLGRYLSDLRGLGLDNVHIPDPEPIRLLKDEDGRNPRFFALEPSSDDLDWADLMIRHATKASSASNFIALIGTSRRWKKLRASSISRLEHHEGIDPVMGAAAASAAAWWSEEQRSWTQNLTLERERRLASRLRGALRSLRKTGSDEAILVPIHQARLNGFAEALSMWPECEECEEAVF
;
A
#
# COMPACT_ATOMS: atom_id res chain seq x y z
N MET A 1 81.32 -6.38 1.23
CA MET A 1 80.51 -6.28 -0.01
C MET A 1 79.31 -7.16 0.22
N LEU A 2 78.20 -6.51 0.56
CA LEU A 2 76.89 -7.16 0.83
C LEU A 2 75.98 -6.75 -0.33
N THR A 3 75.42 -7.70 -1.03
CA THR A 3 74.39 -7.52 -2.05
C THR A 3 73.03 -7.42 -1.38
N PRO A 4 72.13 -6.50 -1.78
CA PRO A 4 70.80 -6.40 -1.20
C PRO A 4 69.83 -7.37 -1.88
N ASP A 5 69.02 -8.04 -1.07
CA ASP A 5 67.90 -8.87 -1.44
C ASP A 5 66.79 -8.06 -2.13
N GLY A 6 66.20 -8.63 -3.17
CA GLY A 6 65.08 -8.04 -3.91
C GLY A 6 63.71 -8.21 -3.20
N PRO A 7 62.70 -7.45 -3.57
CA PRO A 7 61.46 -7.40 -2.87
C PRO A 7 60.52 -8.60 -3.16
N ASP A 8 59.96 -9.12 -2.08
CA ASP A 8 58.95 -10.17 -2.07
C ASP A 8 57.68 -9.78 -2.88
N HIS A 9 57.30 -10.65 -3.80
CA HIS A 9 56.06 -10.59 -4.50
C HIS A 9 54.89 -10.94 -3.58
N PHE A 10 54.16 -9.93 -3.13
CA PHE A 10 52.88 -10.11 -2.41
C PHE A 10 51.81 -10.52 -3.41
N ASN A 11 51.38 -11.77 -3.37
CA ASN A 11 50.26 -12.28 -4.14
C ASN A 11 48.99 -12.14 -3.29
N PRO A 12 47.97 -11.34 -3.66
CA PRO A 12 46.74 -11.25 -2.91
C PRO A 12 45.89 -12.52 -3.13
N PRO A 13 45.19 -13.02 -2.09
CA PRO A 13 44.36 -14.21 -2.22
C PRO A 13 43.19 -13.99 -3.15
N ARG A 14 43.00 -14.92 -4.10
CA ARG A 14 41.85 -14.96 -5.02
C ARG A 14 40.55 -15.20 -4.25
N THR A 15 39.78 -14.12 -4.01
CA THR A 15 38.39 -14.16 -3.58
C THR A 15 37.47 -14.28 -4.80
N TYR A 16 37.37 -15.46 -5.40
CA TYR A 16 36.40 -15.77 -6.46
C TYR A 16 35.67 -17.09 -6.17
N ALA A 17 34.94 -17.16 -5.05
CA ALA A 17 34.08 -18.31 -4.78
C ALA A 17 32.74 -17.98 -4.09
N SER A 18 32.48 -16.72 -3.76
CA SER A 18 31.27 -16.38 -2.99
C SER A 18 30.06 -15.96 -3.84
N SER A 19 30.25 -15.50 -5.08
CA SER A 19 29.16 -14.99 -5.91
C SER A 19 28.23 -16.09 -6.45
N HIS A 20 28.75 -17.29 -6.75
CA HIS A 20 27.93 -18.39 -7.27
C HIS A 20 27.05 -19.09 -6.21
N ARG A 21 27.46 -19.11 -4.94
CA ARG A 21 26.60 -19.62 -3.86
C ARG A 21 25.49 -18.66 -3.49
N PHE A 22 25.76 -17.35 -3.54
CA PHE A 22 24.76 -16.32 -3.27
C PHE A 22 23.67 -16.29 -4.34
N ASN A 23 24.03 -16.42 -5.60
CA ASN A 23 23.04 -16.50 -6.70
C ASN A 23 22.15 -17.75 -6.59
N ARG A 24 22.67 -18.91 -6.19
CA ARG A 24 21.84 -20.12 -5.95
C ARG A 24 20.87 -19.97 -4.78
N LEU A 25 21.24 -19.22 -3.74
CA LEU A 25 20.32 -18.97 -2.61
C LEU A 25 19.14 -18.07 -3.04
N ILE A 26 19.37 -17.13 -3.95
CA ILE A 26 18.34 -16.25 -4.52
C ILE A 26 17.39 -17.06 -5.41
N ASP A 27 17.91 -17.96 -6.24
CA ASP A 27 17.13 -18.82 -7.13
C ASP A 27 16.24 -19.84 -6.36
N VAL A 28 16.64 -20.22 -5.13
CA VAL A 28 15.84 -21.10 -4.25
C VAL A 28 14.74 -20.32 -3.50
N ILE A 29 14.88 -19.00 -3.35
CA ILE A 29 13.91 -18.14 -2.64
C ILE A 29 12.86 -17.55 -3.63
N GLU A 30 13.13 -17.49 -4.92
CA GLU A 30 12.18 -16.99 -5.94
C GLU A 30 10.80 -17.69 -5.96
N PRO A 31 10.66 -19.02 -5.71
CA PRO A 31 9.35 -19.65 -5.62
C PRO A 31 8.53 -19.29 -4.38
N PHE A 32 9.16 -18.70 -3.35
CA PHE A 32 8.50 -18.24 -2.12
C PHE A 32 8.05 -16.77 -2.16
N LEU A 33 8.44 -16.02 -3.19
CA LEU A 33 7.79 -14.75 -3.51
C LEU A 33 6.44 -15.11 -4.12
N GLY A 34 5.44 -15.35 -3.24
CA GLY A 34 4.08 -15.59 -3.62
C GLY A 34 3.73 -14.66 -4.78
N ALA A 35 3.26 -15.22 -5.86
CA ALA A 35 2.76 -14.49 -7.00
C ALA A 35 1.64 -13.57 -6.47
N VAL A 36 1.99 -12.34 -6.09
CA VAL A 36 1.05 -11.25 -6.20
C VAL A 36 0.67 -11.31 -7.68
N SER A 37 -0.55 -11.78 -7.94
CA SER A 37 -1.12 -11.85 -9.27
C SER A 37 -0.64 -10.62 -10.03
N ALA A 38 -0.06 -10.82 -11.20
CA ALA A 38 0.49 -9.75 -12.01
C ALA A 38 -0.64 -8.89 -12.62
N SER A 39 -1.55 -8.43 -11.75
CA SER A 39 -2.71 -7.63 -12.08
C SER A 39 -2.28 -6.27 -12.62
N SER A 40 -3.04 -5.77 -13.59
CA SER A 40 -2.85 -4.45 -14.18
C SER A 40 -2.98 -3.36 -13.12
N LEU A 41 -2.15 -2.32 -13.20
CA LEU A 41 -2.27 -1.10 -12.41
C LEU A 41 -3.21 -0.16 -13.16
N ILE A 42 -4.48 -0.14 -12.77
CA ILE A 42 -5.53 0.66 -13.41
C ILE A 42 -5.72 1.99 -12.71
N TRP A 43 -6.19 2.98 -13.46
CA TRP A 43 -6.46 4.33 -12.97
C TRP A 43 -7.96 4.59 -12.79
N THR A 44 -8.76 3.85 -13.55
CA THR A 44 -10.21 3.98 -13.55
C THR A 44 -10.81 3.34 -12.31
N PRO A 45 -11.75 3.99 -11.62
CA PRO A 45 -12.51 3.37 -10.54
C PRO A 45 -13.21 2.09 -10.99
N ILE A 46 -13.37 1.14 -10.07
CA ILE A 46 -14.15 -0.08 -10.29
C ILE A 46 -15.47 0.05 -9.55
N ASP A 47 -16.57 0.02 -10.28
CA ASP A 47 -17.91 -0.05 -9.71
C ASP A 47 -18.34 -1.51 -9.55
N ILE A 48 -18.84 -1.86 -8.39
CA ILE A 48 -19.27 -3.21 -8.02
C ILE A 48 -20.65 -3.15 -7.39
N GLU A 49 -21.62 -3.84 -7.97
CA GLU A 49 -22.98 -3.98 -7.41
C GLU A 49 -23.01 -5.11 -6.37
N ASP A 50 -23.51 -4.81 -5.16
CA ASP A 50 -23.70 -5.84 -4.12
C ASP A 50 -24.94 -6.69 -4.45
N PRO A 51 -24.86 -8.04 -4.35
CA PRO A 51 -26.00 -8.92 -4.65
C PRO A 51 -27.21 -8.70 -3.76
N ASP A 52 -27.02 -8.10 -2.58
CA ASP A 52 -28.10 -7.75 -1.65
C ASP A 52 -28.64 -6.32 -1.87
N GLY A 53 -28.15 -5.61 -2.90
CA GLY A 53 -28.50 -4.23 -3.25
C GLY A 53 -27.47 -3.20 -2.82
N GLY A 54 -27.41 -2.08 -3.57
CA GLY A 54 -26.40 -1.03 -3.41
C GLY A 54 -25.11 -1.28 -4.15
N SER A 55 -24.17 -0.36 -4.06
CA SER A 55 -22.93 -0.41 -4.85
C SER A 55 -21.71 0.10 -4.10
N TYR A 56 -20.55 -0.28 -4.60
CA TYR A 56 -19.24 0.19 -4.17
C TYR A 56 -18.50 0.81 -5.34
N THR A 57 -17.86 1.96 -5.13
CA THR A 57 -16.89 2.52 -6.06
C THR A 57 -15.51 2.41 -5.44
N LEU A 58 -14.69 1.48 -5.90
CA LEU A 58 -13.29 1.36 -5.50
C LEU A 58 -12.47 2.36 -6.30
N TRP A 59 -12.01 3.43 -5.67
CA TRP A 59 -11.28 4.50 -6.33
C TRP A 59 -9.77 4.38 -6.08
N PRO A 60 -8.97 4.07 -7.14
CA PRO A 60 -7.53 3.96 -7.02
C PRO A 60 -6.85 5.32 -6.84
N HIS A 61 -5.94 5.40 -5.89
CA HIS A 61 -5.05 6.56 -5.72
C HIS A 61 -3.61 6.10 -5.44
N LEU A 62 -2.65 7.02 -5.58
CA LEU A 62 -1.27 6.77 -5.20
C LEU A 62 -1.03 7.23 -3.76
N PRO A 63 -0.35 6.42 -2.93
CA PRO A 63 0.03 6.84 -1.58
C PRO A 63 0.86 8.12 -1.60
N CYS A 64 0.65 8.99 -0.67
CA CYS A 64 1.41 10.23 -0.46
C CYS A 64 1.38 11.23 -1.63
N VAL A 65 0.65 10.98 -2.71
CA VAL A 65 0.60 11.82 -3.92
C VAL A 65 -0.80 12.39 -4.09
N THR A 66 -0.87 13.70 -4.33
CA THR A 66 -2.13 14.36 -4.72
C THR A 66 -2.52 13.96 -6.13
N SER A 67 -3.71 13.40 -6.29
CA SER A 67 -4.25 13.02 -7.59
C SER A 67 -4.61 14.28 -8.40
N PRO A 68 -4.36 14.29 -9.73
CA PRO A 68 -4.91 15.31 -10.61
C PRO A 68 -6.44 15.36 -10.51
N ASP A 69 -7.01 16.54 -10.68
CA ASP A 69 -8.47 16.73 -10.54
C ASP A 69 -9.27 15.85 -11.50
N GLU A 70 -8.75 15.63 -12.71
CA GLU A 70 -9.37 14.78 -13.74
C GLU A 70 -9.46 13.30 -13.33
N MET A 71 -8.63 12.88 -12.37
CA MET A 71 -8.60 11.51 -11.85
C MET A 71 -9.42 11.33 -10.58
N ARG A 72 -9.95 12.43 -10.05
CA ARG A 72 -10.79 12.40 -8.85
C ARG A 72 -12.21 12.05 -9.18
N PRO A 73 -12.90 11.31 -8.32
CA PRO A 73 -14.32 11.06 -8.53
C PRO A 73 -15.12 12.36 -8.48
N HIS A 74 -15.90 12.63 -9.53
CA HIS A 74 -16.74 13.82 -9.68
C HIS A 74 -18.19 13.61 -9.20
N PHE A 75 -18.48 12.52 -8.53
CA PHE A 75 -19.83 12.21 -8.08
C PHE A 75 -20.03 12.52 -6.59
N THR A 76 -21.27 12.80 -6.24
CA THR A 76 -21.70 13.06 -4.88
C THR A 76 -21.95 11.72 -4.19
N ILE A 77 -20.92 11.12 -3.58
CA ILE A 77 -21.11 9.95 -2.72
C ILE A 77 -21.25 10.43 -1.29
N GLY A 78 -22.37 10.09 -0.66
CA GLY A 78 -22.67 10.42 0.73
C GLY A 78 -22.04 9.50 1.77
N ASN A 79 -21.34 8.43 1.33
CA ASN A 79 -20.77 7.45 2.24
C ASN A 79 -19.36 7.07 1.78
N ILE A 80 -18.42 7.04 2.71
CA ILE A 80 -17.00 6.77 2.42
C ILE A 80 -16.50 5.72 3.40
N ALA A 81 -15.85 4.67 2.89
CA ALA A 81 -15.23 3.64 3.72
C ALA A 81 -13.71 3.64 3.52
N PHE A 82 -12.98 3.69 4.62
CA PHE A 82 -11.51 3.65 4.61
C PHE A 82 -11.00 2.28 5.03
N LEU A 83 -9.97 1.80 4.33
CA LEU A 83 -9.23 0.58 4.68
C LEU A 83 -8.26 0.86 5.85
N ALA A 84 -8.80 1.37 6.93
CA ALA A 84 -8.12 1.85 8.13
C ALA A 84 -9.01 1.62 9.36
N SER A 85 -8.46 1.67 10.54
CA SER A 85 -9.21 1.65 11.80
C SER A 85 -9.71 3.06 12.17
N SER A 86 -10.64 3.15 13.11
CA SER A 86 -11.10 4.44 13.64
C SER A 86 -9.96 5.21 14.33
N GLU A 87 -9.05 4.48 14.97
CA GLU A 87 -7.86 5.04 15.60
C GLU A 87 -6.90 5.63 14.56
N ASP A 88 -6.77 4.98 13.38
CA ASP A 88 -5.97 5.51 12.27
C ASP A 88 -6.59 6.79 11.70
N LEU A 89 -7.92 6.83 11.52
CA LEU A 89 -8.59 8.02 11.02
C LEU A 89 -8.43 9.21 11.98
N TRP A 90 -8.50 8.94 13.29
CA TRP A 90 -8.21 9.96 14.29
C TRP A 90 -6.76 10.42 14.23
N ARG A 91 -5.80 9.48 14.14
CA ARG A 91 -4.37 9.79 14.02
C ARG A 91 -4.07 10.62 12.77
N TRP A 92 -4.67 10.33 11.62
CA TRP A 92 -4.49 11.12 10.41
C TRP A 92 -4.92 12.58 10.59
N LYS A 93 -5.98 12.83 11.36
CA LYS A 93 -6.38 14.22 11.68
C LYS A 93 -5.35 14.93 12.55
N GLU A 94 -4.74 14.25 13.50
CA GLU A 94 -3.68 14.84 14.33
C GLU A 94 -2.40 15.07 13.52
N GLU A 95 -1.96 14.09 12.73
CA GLU A 95 -0.81 14.22 11.83
C GLU A 95 -0.99 15.38 10.83
N LEU A 96 -2.22 15.58 10.35
CA LEU A 96 -2.53 16.72 9.50
C LEU A 96 -2.34 18.07 10.21
N LYS A 97 -2.81 18.21 11.46
CA LYS A 97 -2.60 19.43 12.26
C LYS A 97 -1.10 19.68 12.50
N GLU A 98 -0.35 18.61 12.73
CA GLU A 98 1.10 18.68 12.89
C GLU A 98 1.79 19.11 11.59
N ASP A 99 1.34 18.59 10.44
CA ASP A 99 1.88 18.97 9.12
C ASP A 99 1.50 20.41 8.76
N GLU A 100 0.30 20.89 9.10
CA GLU A 100 -0.10 22.30 8.95
C GLU A 100 0.78 23.24 9.80
N ALA A 101 1.18 22.80 11.00
CA ALA A 101 2.08 23.56 11.87
C ALA A 101 3.55 23.51 11.41
N ASN A 102 3.95 22.44 10.72
CA ASN A 102 5.34 22.17 10.34
C ASN A 102 5.40 21.45 8.98
N PRO A 103 5.07 22.13 7.88
CA PRO A 103 4.87 21.51 6.57
C PRO A 103 6.04 20.66 6.11
N GLY A 104 5.74 19.40 5.72
CA GLY A 104 6.70 18.44 5.20
C GLY A 104 7.58 17.76 6.25
N ALA A 105 7.38 18.00 7.56
CA ALA A 105 8.17 17.36 8.61
C ALA A 105 8.02 15.84 8.61
N HIS A 106 6.80 15.32 8.46
CA HIS A 106 6.52 13.89 8.38
C HIS A 106 7.20 13.24 7.17
N VAL A 107 7.12 13.91 6.00
CA VAL A 107 7.78 13.45 4.76
C VAL A 107 9.30 13.43 4.92
N ALA A 108 9.88 14.44 5.58
CA ALA A 108 11.31 14.51 5.85
C ALA A 108 11.75 13.38 6.79
N ALA A 109 11.03 13.17 7.88
CA ALA A 109 11.29 12.12 8.86
C ALA A 109 11.19 10.72 8.22
N ALA A 110 10.10 10.45 7.48
CA ALA A 110 9.91 9.20 6.77
C ALA A 110 11.00 8.95 5.73
N SER A 111 11.39 9.96 4.96
CA SER A 111 12.48 9.86 3.96
C SER A 111 13.83 9.52 4.59
N ALA A 112 14.10 10.01 5.82
CA ALA A 112 15.33 9.75 6.54
C ALA A 112 15.33 8.39 7.28
N SER A 113 14.20 7.73 7.43
CA SER A 113 14.03 6.54 8.27
C SER A 113 14.70 5.27 7.72
N GLY A 114 15.10 5.25 6.44
CA GLY A 114 15.65 4.06 5.77
C GLY A 114 14.62 2.94 5.53
N THR A 115 13.35 3.18 5.78
CA THR A 115 12.24 2.24 5.55
C THR A 115 11.89 2.12 4.05
N THR A 116 11.03 1.17 3.70
CA THR A 116 10.46 1.02 2.36
C THR A 116 9.64 2.24 1.96
N LEU A 117 8.89 2.84 2.89
CA LEU A 117 8.20 4.11 2.69
C LEU A 117 9.19 5.24 2.38
N GLY A 118 10.26 5.39 3.17
CA GLY A 118 11.30 6.40 2.91
C GLY A 118 11.94 6.25 1.53
N ARG A 119 12.11 5.03 1.05
CA ARG A 119 12.58 4.75 -0.29
C ARG A 119 11.58 5.17 -1.38
N TYR A 120 10.30 4.86 -1.17
CA TYR A 120 9.21 5.29 -2.05
C TYR A 120 9.19 6.83 -2.18
N LEU A 121 9.21 7.54 -1.05
CA LEU A 121 9.27 9.00 -1.02
C LEU A 121 10.51 9.56 -1.73
N SER A 122 11.65 8.90 -1.60
CA SER A 122 12.87 9.27 -2.32
C SER A 122 12.72 9.08 -3.84
N ASP A 123 12.05 8.02 -4.28
CA ASP A 123 11.73 7.82 -5.70
C ASP A 123 10.79 8.92 -6.22
N LEU A 124 9.73 9.30 -5.48
CA LEU A 124 8.80 10.36 -5.85
C LEU A 124 9.52 11.70 -6.05
N ARG A 125 10.39 12.07 -5.10
CA ARG A 125 11.22 13.27 -5.22
C ARG A 125 12.17 13.21 -6.42
N GLY A 126 12.75 12.04 -6.67
CA GLY A 126 13.60 11.81 -7.84
C GLY A 126 12.86 11.95 -9.17
N LEU A 127 11.54 11.81 -9.18
CA LEU A 127 10.67 12.05 -10.32
C LEU A 127 10.23 13.53 -10.46
N GLY A 128 10.61 14.38 -9.52
CA GLY A 128 10.21 15.80 -9.50
C GLY A 128 8.80 16.02 -8.98
N LEU A 129 8.24 15.06 -8.24
CA LEU A 129 6.96 15.25 -7.54
C LEU A 129 7.24 15.97 -6.22
N ASP A 130 6.97 17.27 -6.19
CA ASP A 130 7.19 18.12 -5.02
C ASP A 130 5.99 18.10 -4.04
N ASN A 131 4.79 17.75 -4.53
CA ASN A 131 3.56 17.67 -3.74
C ASN A 131 3.38 16.26 -3.13
N VAL A 132 4.29 15.89 -2.25
CA VAL A 132 4.25 14.64 -1.51
C VAL A 132 3.85 14.93 -0.07
N HIS A 133 2.82 14.23 0.43
CA HIS A 133 2.24 14.48 1.75
C HIS A 133 2.17 13.22 2.60
N ILE A 134 2.30 13.39 3.90
CA ILE A 134 1.94 12.42 4.93
C ILE A 134 1.14 13.18 6.00
N PRO A 135 -0.06 12.71 6.32
CA PRO A 135 -0.77 11.53 5.81
C PRO A 135 -1.20 11.65 4.34
N ASP A 136 -1.70 10.54 3.76
CA ASP A 136 -2.12 10.46 2.34
C ASP A 136 -3.13 11.56 2.00
N PRO A 137 -2.86 12.39 0.97
CA PRO A 137 -3.66 13.59 0.69
C PRO A 137 -5.09 13.27 0.25
N GLU A 138 -5.31 12.18 -0.51
CA GLU A 138 -6.64 11.88 -1.03
C GLU A 138 -7.61 11.36 0.04
N PRO A 139 -7.27 10.39 0.90
CA PRO A 139 -8.08 10.07 2.08
C PRO A 139 -8.33 11.27 2.99
N ILE A 140 -7.32 12.10 3.21
CA ILE A 140 -7.46 13.31 4.06
C ILE A 140 -8.43 14.31 3.45
N ARG A 141 -8.37 14.56 2.14
CA ARG A 141 -9.29 15.46 1.44
C ARG A 141 -10.74 15.00 1.61
N LEU A 142 -10.99 13.69 1.46
CA LEU A 142 -12.31 13.10 1.69
C LEU A 142 -12.74 13.21 3.16
N LEU A 143 -11.82 13.03 4.08
CA LEU A 143 -12.08 13.09 5.52
C LEU A 143 -12.38 14.52 6.00
N LYS A 144 -11.78 15.54 5.36
CA LYS A 144 -12.05 16.96 5.65
C LYS A 144 -13.40 17.41 5.15
N ASP A 145 -14.04 16.66 4.25
CA ASP A 145 -15.29 17.03 3.58
C ASP A 145 -15.21 18.45 2.99
N GLU A 146 -14.17 18.72 2.21
CA GLU A 146 -13.92 20.05 1.61
C GLU A 146 -15.11 20.52 0.74
N ASP A 147 -15.96 19.59 0.33
CA ASP A 147 -17.16 19.86 -0.47
C ASP A 147 -18.43 20.12 0.38
N GLY A 148 -18.36 20.03 1.70
CA GLY A 148 -19.47 20.29 2.64
C GLY A 148 -20.65 19.33 2.50
N ARG A 149 -20.40 18.09 2.15
CA ARG A 149 -21.43 17.05 1.88
C ARG A 149 -21.88 16.32 3.12
N ASN A 150 -21.14 16.44 4.20
CA ASN A 150 -21.33 15.72 5.47
C ASN A 150 -21.50 14.20 5.27
N PRO A 151 -20.49 13.53 4.65
CA PRO A 151 -20.56 12.11 4.36
C PRO A 151 -20.52 11.29 5.64
N ARG A 152 -21.10 10.09 5.59
CA ARG A 152 -20.86 9.08 6.61
C ARG A 152 -19.54 8.37 6.36
N PHE A 153 -18.80 8.13 7.42
CA PHE A 153 -17.50 7.46 7.35
C PHE A 153 -17.57 6.08 7.99
N PHE A 154 -16.90 5.11 7.37
CA PHE A 154 -16.77 3.75 7.87
C PHE A 154 -15.30 3.37 7.95
N ALA A 155 -14.87 2.86 9.10
CA ALA A 155 -13.56 2.30 9.33
C ALA A 155 -13.60 0.79 9.14
N LEU A 156 -12.97 0.28 8.08
CA LEU A 156 -13.09 -1.13 7.73
C LEU A 156 -12.13 -2.03 8.52
N GLU A 157 -11.00 -1.52 9.02
CA GLU A 157 -10.18 -2.30 9.94
C GLU A 157 -10.87 -2.35 11.31
N PRO A 158 -10.98 -3.55 11.90
CA PRO A 158 -11.47 -3.69 13.27
C PRO A 158 -10.64 -2.89 14.27
N SER A 159 -11.21 -2.55 15.41
CA SER A 159 -10.47 -1.95 16.51
C SER A 159 -9.42 -2.89 17.08
N SER A 160 -8.47 -2.35 17.84
CA SER A 160 -7.43 -3.13 18.54
C SER A 160 -8.00 -4.11 19.57
N ASP A 161 -9.25 -3.95 20.01
CA ASP A 161 -9.93 -4.82 20.96
C ASP A 161 -10.54 -6.07 20.30
N ASP A 162 -10.56 -6.12 18.98
CA ASP A 162 -11.05 -7.29 18.23
C ASP A 162 -10.01 -8.41 18.29
N LEU A 163 -10.34 -9.49 18.99
CA LEU A 163 -9.40 -10.59 19.27
C LEU A 163 -8.97 -11.34 18.01
N ASP A 164 -9.87 -11.53 17.04
CA ASP A 164 -9.55 -12.25 15.80
C ASP A 164 -8.64 -11.40 14.90
N TRP A 165 -8.88 -10.08 14.87
CA TRP A 165 -8.00 -9.14 14.17
C TRP A 165 -6.64 -9.06 14.84
N ALA A 166 -6.60 -8.98 16.16
CA ALA A 166 -5.35 -8.99 16.92
C ALA A 166 -4.54 -10.27 16.68
N ASP A 167 -5.19 -11.46 16.64
CA ASP A 167 -4.51 -12.72 16.29
C ASP A 167 -3.93 -12.70 14.89
N LEU A 168 -4.69 -12.21 13.90
CA LEU A 168 -4.20 -12.03 12.52
C LEU A 168 -2.95 -11.14 12.48
N MET A 169 -2.97 -10.01 13.21
CA MET A 169 -1.83 -9.09 13.29
C MET A 169 -0.63 -9.71 14.00
N ILE A 170 -0.83 -10.50 15.05
CA ILE A 170 0.23 -11.23 15.74
C ILE A 170 0.87 -12.28 14.82
N ARG A 171 0.08 -13.04 14.07
CA ARG A 171 0.58 -14.01 13.07
C ARG A 171 1.41 -13.31 11.98
N HIS A 172 0.94 -12.17 11.49
CA HIS A 172 1.68 -11.34 10.55
C HIS A 172 2.99 -10.83 11.16
N ALA A 173 2.96 -10.23 12.35
CA ALA A 173 4.15 -9.70 13.04
C ALA A 173 5.19 -10.80 13.30
N THR A 174 4.75 -11.99 13.68
CA THR A 174 5.61 -13.16 13.86
C THR A 174 6.31 -13.54 12.55
N LYS A 175 5.58 -13.49 11.44
CA LYS A 175 6.16 -13.76 10.11
C LYS A 175 7.12 -12.66 9.69
N ALA A 176 6.76 -11.41 9.91
CA ALA A 176 7.60 -10.24 9.59
C ALA A 176 8.94 -10.25 10.33
N SER A 177 8.96 -10.70 11.59
CA SER A 177 10.17 -10.80 12.42
C SER A 177 10.97 -12.09 12.22
N SER A 178 10.62 -12.94 11.26
CA SER A 178 11.35 -14.17 10.97
C SER A 178 12.75 -13.93 10.40
N ALA A 179 13.70 -14.83 10.68
CA ALA A 179 15.07 -14.75 10.18
C ALA A 179 15.15 -14.68 8.66
N SER A 180 14.24 -15.34 7.93
CA SER A 180 14.14 -15.27 6.46
C SER A 180 13.85 -13.87 5.97
N ASN A 181 13.01 -13.11 6.69
CA ASN A 181 12.72 -11.71 6.34
C ASN A 181 13.90 -10.79 6.60
N PHE A 182 14.67 -11.02 7.67
CA PHE A 182 15.91 -10.27 7.91
C PHE A 182 16.93 -10.48 6.79
N ILE A 183 17.15 -11.73 6.38
CA ILE A 183 18.05 -12.03 5.26
C ILE A 183 17.57 -11.37 3.97
N ALA A 184 16.27 -11.36 3.76
CA ALA A 184 15.69 -10.72 2.57
C ALA A 184 15.88 -9.19 2.54
N LEU A 185 16.10 -8.50 3.68
CA LEU A 185 16.42 -7.07 3.68
C LEU A 185 17.70 -6.74 2.91
N ILE A 186 18.68 -7.64 2.90
CA ILE A 186 19.96 -7.46 2.19
C ILE A 186 19.75 -7.26 0.68
N GLY A 187 18.73 -7.89 0.08
CA GLY A 187 18.43 -7.81 -1.35
C GLY A 187 17.44 -6.72 -1.77
N THR A 188 16.93 -5.92 -0.85
CA THR A 188 15.82 -4.97 -1.10
C THR A 188 16.07 -4.04 -2.28
N SER A 189 17.28 -3.47 -2.40
CA SER A 189 17.59 -2.53 -3.50
C SER A 189 17.50 -3.15 -4.89
N ARG A 190 17.94 -4.41 -5.04
CA ARG A 190 17.87 -5.13 -6.32
C ARG A 190 16.44 -5.54 -6.64
N ARG A 191 15.71 -6.05 -5.65
CA ARG A 191 14.29 -6.40 -5.80
C ARG A 191 13.46 -5.18 -6.16
N TRP A 192 13.65 -4.07 -5.46
CA TRP A 192 12.97 -2.80 -5.73
C TRP A 192 13.07 -2.40 -7.20
N LYS A 193 14.28 -2.39 -7.76
CA LYS A 193 14.51 -2.08 -9.18
C LYS A 193 13.77 -3.05 -10.10
N LYS A 194 13.79 -4.36 -9.79
CA LYS A 194 13.09 -5.39 -10.57
C LYS A 194 11.57 -5.21 -10.49
N LEU A 195 11.04 -5.01 -9.29
CA LEU A 195 9.61 -4.77 -9.05
C LEU A 195 9.12 -3.52 -9.78
N ARG A 196 9.84 -2.42 -9.66
CA ARG A 196 9.51 -1.18 -10.34
C ARG A 196 9.51 -1.35 -11.86
N ALA A 197 10.53 -1.98 -12.42
CA ALA A 197 10.61 -2.25 -13.87
C ALA A 197 9.45 -3.15 -14.34
N SER A 198 9.12 -4.21 -13.59
CA SER A 198 7.98 -5.08 -13.93
C SER A 198 6.64 -4.40 -13.75
N SER A 199 6.53 -3.42 -12.86
CA SER A 199 5.30 -2.67 -12.66
C SER A 199 5.00 -1.70 -13.80
N ILE A 200 6.01 -1.14 -14.44
CA ILE A 200 5.84 -0.28 -15.63
C ILE A 200 5.12 -1.04 -16.75
N SER A 201 5.43 -2.31 -16.98
CA SER A 201 4.77 -3.12 -18.02
C SER A 201 3.33 -3.51 -17.70
N ARG A 202 2.86 -3.26 -16.47
CA ARG A 202 1.50 -3.55 -16.00
C ARG A 202 0.63 -2.31 -15.89
N LEU A 203 1.21 -1.13 -16.09
CA LEU A 203 0.45 0.11 -16.08
C LEU A 203 -0.54 0.12 -17.25
N GLU A 204 -1.79 0.42 -16.93
CA GLU A 204 -2.80 0.72 -17.91
C GLU A 204 -2.40 2.00 -18.66
N HIS A 205 -2.47 1.94 -19.99
CA HIS A 205 -2.28 3.13 -20.79
C HIS A 205 -3.58 3.96 -20.74
N HIS A 206 -3.49 5.12 -20.12
CA HIS A 206 -4.61 6.06 -20.03
C HIS A 206 -4.21 7.38 -20.68
N GLU A 207 -4.98 7.85 -21.66
CA GLU A 207 -4.76 9.15 -22.30
C GLU A 207 -4.87 10.27 -21.25
N GLY A 208 -3.89 11.15 -21.20
CA GLY A 208 -3.83 12.26 -20.23
C GLY A 208 -3.05 11.96 -18.96
N ILE A 209 -2.62 10.72 -18.71
CA ILE A 209 -1.73 10.44 -17.57
C ILE A 209 -0.30 10.84 -17.92
N ASP A 210 0.24 11.78 -17.14
CA ASP A 210 1.64 12.18 -17.21
C ASP A 210 2.56 10.96 -16.99
N PRO A 211 3.60 10.74 -17.82
CA PRO A 211 4.60 9.71 -17.62
C PRO A 211 5.22 9.71 -16.21
N VAL A 212 5.29 10.86 -15.54
CA VAL A 212 5.75 10.98 -14.16
C VAL A 212 4.81 10.25 -13.20
N MET A 213 3.48 10.40 -13.37
CA MET A 213 2.48 9.67 -12.59
C MET A 213 2.57 8.15 -12.84
N GLY A 214 2.81 7.74 -14.08
CA GLY A 214 3.07 6.33 -14.41
C GLY A 214 4.31 5.77 -13.69
N ALA A 215 5.39 6.54 -13.64
CA ALA A 215 6.60 6.16 -12.90
C ALA A 215 6.37 6.14 -11.37
N ALA A 216 5.56 7.06 -10.84
CA ALA A 216 5.15 7.08 -9.44
C ALA A 216 4.31 5.85 -9.09
N ALA A 217 3.36 5.46 -9.94
CA ALA A 217 2.56 4.24 -9.78
C ALA A 217 3.43 2.98 -9.75
N ALA A 218 4.45 2.90 -10.62
CA ALA A 218 5.40 1.79 -10.61
C ALA A 218 6.22 1.74 -9.30
N SER A 219 6.58 2.89 -8.74
CA SER A 219 7.27 2.99 -7.45
C SER A 219 6.34 2.62 -6.28
N ALA A 220 5.06 3.06 -6.33
CA ALA A 220 4.05 2.68 -5.36
C ALA A 220 3.78 1.17 -5.35
N ALA A 221 3.71 0.55 -6.53
CA ALA A 221 3.55 -0.90 -6.66
C ALA A 221 4.77 -1.67 -6.14
N ALA A 222 5.98 -1.15 -6.33
CA ALA A 222 7.19 -1.74 -5.76
C ALA A 222 7.20 -1.62 -4.23
N TRP A 223 6.81 -0.46 -3.71
CA TRP A 223 6.64 -0.25 -2.26
C TRP A 223 5.62 -1.23 -1.69
N TRP A 224 4.42 -1.30 -2.26
CA TRP A 224 3.37 -2.20 -1.83
C TRP A 224 3.83 -3.66 -1.84
N SER A 225 4.54 -4.09 -2.87
CA SER A 225 5.07 -5.45 -2.97
C SER A 225 6.08 -5.78 -1.87
N GLU A 226 6.92 -4.82 -1.45
CA GLU A 226 7.85 -5.00 -0.33
C GLU A 226 7.11 -5.01 1.02
N GLU A 227 6.08 -4.18 1.21
CA GLU A 227 5.22 -4.20 2.41
C GLU A 227 4.47 -5.53 2.54
N GLN A 228 3.94 -6.05 1.42
CA GLN A 228 3.22 -7.31 1.39
C GLN A 228 4.12 -8.54 1.56
N ARG A 229 5.43 -8.40 1.53
CA ARG A 229 6.37 -9.53 1.56
C ARG A 229 6.26 -10.39 2.83
N SER A 230 5.92 -9.80 3.96
CA SER A 230 5.69 -10.51 5.23
C SER A 230 4.29 -11.13 5.33
N TRP A 231 3.36 -10.72 4.48
CA TRP A 231 2.05 -11.29 4.38
C TRP A 231 2.11 -12.58 3.53
N THR A 232 1.77 -13.71 4.12
CA THR A 232 1.57 -14.93 3.33
C THR A 232 0.26 -14.82 2.55
N GLN A 233 0.11 -15.58 1.49
CA GLN A 233 -1.12 -15.61 0.69
C GLN A 233 -2.38 -15.83 1.55
N ASN A 234 -2.31 -16.75 2.52
CA ASN A 234 -3.43 -17.02 3.42
C ASN A 234 -3.76 -15.84 4.32
N LEU A 235 -2.74 -15.20 4.93
CA LEU A 235 -2.95 -14.02 5.78
C LEU A 235 -3.50 -12.84 4.98
N THR A 236 -3.01 -12.64 3.75
CA THR A 236 -3.54 -11.61 2.85
C THR A 236 -5.00 -11.88 2.52
N LEU A 237 -5.35 -13.10 2.13
CA LEU A 237 -6.72 -13.47 1.80
C LEU A 237 -7.66 -13.30 3.01
N GLU A 238 -7.23 -13.71 4.19
CA GLU A 238 -7.98 -13.57 5.44
C GLU A 238 -8.25 -12.09 5.76
N ARG A 239 -7.22 -11.24 5.63
CA ARG A 239 -7.32 -9.80 5.82
C ARG A 239 -8.29 -9.17 4.81
N GLU A 240 -8.07 -9.36 3.52
CA GLU A 240 -8.89 -8.74 2.48
C GLU A 240 -10.35 -9.22 2.55
N ARG A 241 -10.56 -10.50 2.84
CA ARG A 241 -11.91 -11.06 3.03
C ARG A 241 -12.62 -10.41 4.22
N ARG A 242 -11.93 -10.18 5.32
CA ARG A 242 -12.53 -9.55 6.49
C ARG A 242 -12.91 -8.10 6.25
N LEU A 243 -12.02 -7.34 5.59
CA LEU A 243 -12.31 -5.96 5.21
C LEU A 243 -13.49 -5.87 4.22
N ALA A 244 -13.57 -6.79 3.26
CA ALA A 244 -14.71 -6.89 2.35
C ALA A 244 -16.02 -7.26 3.09
N SER A 245 -15.94 -8.15 4.09
CA SER A 245 -17.06 -8.51 4.97
C SER A 245 -17.62 -7.31 5.73
N ARG A 246 -16.73 -6.47 6.28
CA ARG A 246 -17.10 -5.24 6.99
C ARG A 246 -17.62 -4.16 6.03
N LEU A 247 -17.06 -4.03 4.82
CA LEU A 247 -17.59 -3.13 3.79
C LEU A 247 -19.04 -3.51 3.42
N ARG A 248 -19.33 -4.80 3.25
CA ARG A 248 -20.68 -5.29 3.05
C ARG A 248 -21.59 -5.01 4.26
N GLY A 249 -21.04 -5.09 5.48
CA GLY A 249 -21.74 -4.73 6.71
C GLY A 249 -22.10 -3.26 6.78
N ALA A 250 -21.20 -2.36 6.36
CA ALA A 250 -21.46 -0.93 6.25
C ALA A 250 -22.61 -0.65 5.27
N LEU A 251 -22.59 -1.25 4.08
CA LEU A 251 -23.67 -1.12 3.11
C LEU A 251 -24.99 -1.66 3.65
N ARG A 252 -24.98 -2.80 4.34
CA ARG A 252 -26.17 -3.34 5.02
C ARG A 252 -26.73 -2.38 6.08
N SER A 253 -25.86 -1.66 6.80
CA SER A 253 -26.27 -0.64 7.77
C SER A 253 -26.98 0.54 7.09
N LEU A 254 -26.46 1.00 5.95
CA LEU A 254 -27.06 2.07 5.14
C LEU A 254 -28.46 1.66 4.63
N ARG A 255 -28.60 0.44 4.09
CA ARG A 255 -29.90 -0.09 3.65
C ARG A 255 -30.95 -0.08 4.76
N LYS A 256 -30.57 -0.48 5.98
CA LYS A 256 -31.50 -0.46 7.15
C LYS A 256 -31.98 0.94 7.50
N THR A 257 -31.20 1.97 7.23
CA THR A 257 -31.55 3.37 7.52
C THR A 257 -32.24 4.07 6.35
N GLY A 258 -32.37 3.40 5.20
CA GLY A 258 -32.95 3.99 3.97
C GLY A 258 -32.08 5.12 3.39
N SER A 259 -30.79 5.06 3.66
CA SER A 259 -29.81 6.03 3.14
C SER A 259 -29.38 5.69 1.72
N ASP A 260 -28.60 6.58 1.09
CA ASP A 260 -27.93 6.30 -0.17
C ASP A 260 -27.09 5.01 -0.06
N GLU A 261 -27.32 4.08 -0.98
CA GLU A 261 -26.75 2.74 -0.96
C GLU A 261 -25.45 2.65 -1.79
N ALA A 262 -24.74 3.75 -1.96
CA ALA A 262 -23.43 3.79 -2.63
C ALA A 262 -22.32 4.15 -1.62
N ILE A 263 -21.21 3.41 -1.66
CA ILE A 263 -20.03 3.66 -0.82
C ILE A 263 -18.79 3.87 -1.70
N LEU A 264 -18.09 4.99 -1.49
CA LEU A 264 -16.77 5.26 -2.05
C LEU A 264 -15.69 4.63 -1.17
N VAL A 265 -14.76 3.90 -1.78
CA VAL A 265 -13.61 3.30 -1.09
C VAL A 265 -12.32 3.81 -1.75
N PRO A 266 -11.64 4.83 -1.18
CA PRO A 266 -10.32 5.20 -1.65
C PRO A 266 -9.34 4.05 -1.33
N ILE A 267 -8.60 3.59 -2.32
CA ILE A 267 -7.72 2.43 -2.19
C ILE A 267 -6.41 2.65 -2.93
N HIS A 268 -5.30 2.22 -2.36
CA HIS A 268 -4.03 2.25 -3.07
C HIS A 268 -4.12 1.43 -4.37
N GLN A 269 -3.73 2.02 -5.50
CA GLN A 269 -3.82 1.41 -6.83
C GLN A 269 -3.27 -0.03 -6.87
N ALA A 270 -2.15 -0.25 -6.20
CA ALA A 270 -1.50 -1.58 -6.17
C ALA A 270 -2.29 -2.63 -5.37
N ARG A 271 -3.24 -2.22 -4.51
CA ARG A 271 -4.11 -3.09 -3.71
C ARG A 271 -5.45 -3.37 -4.37
N LEU A 272 -5.88 -2.50 -5.27
CA LEU A 272 -7.22 -2.44 -5.84
C LEU A 272 -7.74 -3.79 -6.33
N ASN A 273 -7.00 -4.48 -7.20
CA ASN A 273 -7.45 -5.74 -7.80
C ASN A 273 -7.61 -6.86 -6.76
N GLY A 274 -6.68 -6.96 -5.80
CA GLY A 274 -6.77 -7.97 -4.74
C GLY A 274 -7.97 -7.76 -3.82
N PHE A 275 -8.29 -6.49 -3.52
CA PHE A 275 -9.47 -6.16 -2.72
C PHE A 275 -10.77 -6.36 -3.51
N ALA A 276 -10.82 -5.96 -4.79
CA ALA A 276 -11.96 -6.19 -5.66
C ALA A 276 -12.27 -7.69 -5.82
N GLU A 277 -11.23 -8.53 -5.96
CA GLU A 277 -11.37 -9.99 -5.99
C GLU A 277 -11.96 -10.52 -4.67
N ALA A 278 -11.45 -10.09 -3.51
CA ALA A 278 -11.95 -10.50 -2.22
C ALA A 278 -13.42 -10.07 -2.00
N LEU A 279 -13.79 -8.87 -2.43
CA LEU A 279 -15.16 -8.37 -2.36
C LEU A 279 -16.09 -9.16 -3.28
N SER A 280 -15.65 -9.52 -4.49
CA SER A 280 -16.43 -10.30 -5.46
C SER A 280 -16.68 -11.76 -5.03
N MET A 281 -15.99 -12.24 -3.98
CA MET A 281 -16.32 -13.52 -3.33
C MET A 281 -17.55 -13.44 -2.43
N TRP A 282 -18.12 -12.27 -2.26
CA TRP A 282 -19.30 -11.99 -1.47
C TRP A 282 -19.25 -12.57 -0.06
N PRO A 283 -18.25 -12.22 0.76
CA PRO A 283 -18.18 -12.73 2.14
C PRO A 283 -19.39 -12.30 2.95
N GLU A 284 -19.73 -13.07 3.97
CA GLU A 284 -20.82 -12.72 4.89
C GLU A 284 -20.61 -11.33 5.49
N CYS A 285 -21.71 -10.58 5.67
CA CYS A 285 -21.65 -9.23 6.23
C CYS A 285 -21.24 -9.28 7.70
N GLU A 286 -20.10 -8.71 8.03
CA GLU A 286 -19.66 -8.42 9.40
C GLU A 286 -20.14 -7.02 9.81
N GLU A 287 -20.50 -6.83 11.06
CA GLU A 287 -20.95 -5.52 11.55
C GLU A 287 -19.84 -4.48 11.40
N CYS A 288 -20.20 -3.34 10.85
CA CYS A 288 -19.32 -2.19 10.68
C CYS A 288 -20.12 -0.93 11.03
N GLU A 289 -19.74 -0.32 12.14
CA GLU A 289 -20.37 0.90 12.62
C GLU A 289 -19.80 2.12 11.91
N GLU A 290 -20.59 3.19 11.90
CA GLU A 290 -20.15 4.49 11.43
C GLU A 290 -19.01 5.00 12.33
N ALA A 291 -17.93 5.46 11.73
CA ALA A 291 -16.80 6.02 12.46
C ALA A 291 -17.15 7.42 12.97
N VAL A 292 -17.06 7.60 14.28
CA VAL A 292 -17.27 8.88 14.94
C VAL A 292 -15.93 9.40 15.45
N PHE A 293 -15.50 10.61 14.99
CA PHE A 293 -14.21 11.22 15.35
C PHE A 293 -14.20 12.76 15.20
#